data_f0b72a80eaff32e6921c70f959e4cf5e
#
_entry.id   f0b72a80eaff32e6921c70f959e4cf5e
#
_cell.length_a   1.000
_cell.length_b   1.000
_cell.length_c   1.000
_cell.angle_alpha   90.00
_cell.angle_beta   90.00
_cell.angle_gamma   90.00
#
_symmetry.space_group_name_H-M   'P 1'
#
loop_
_entity.id
_entity.type
_entity.pdbx_description
1 polymer ?
#
loop_
_entity_poly.entity_id
_entity_poly.type
_entity_poly.pdbx_seq_one_letter_code
_entity_poly.pdbx_strand_id
1 'polypeptide(L)'
;MPVPAEMAFATIVTLGKELRGGKFTSVELTEFFLHRLETIGKEYNAVVTVTADLAREQAKIADKELAEGTDRGPLHGIPYGVKDLLNTKGYPTTWGADSHREQLLDNDAMTVIKLRQAGAVLTAKLAMVAFAGGLGYSGPDCSFTGPCLNPWSKGHWAGGSST
;
A
#
# COMPACT_ATOMS: atom_id res chain seq x y z
N MET A 1 -11.84 18.40 5.49
CA MET A 1 -13.18 17.73 5.47
C MET A 1 -12.95 16.23 5.32
N PRO A 2 -13.79 15.36 5.86
CA PRO A 2 -13.58 13.93 5.69
C PRO A 2 -13.58 13.57 4.20
N VAL A 3 -12.63 12.70 3.80
CA VAL A 3 -12.55 12.19 2.42
C VAL A 3 -13.84 11.40 2.11
N PRO A 4 -14.56 11.72 1.02
CA PRO A 4 -15.79 11.00 0.67
C PRO A 4 -15.55 9.52 0.40
N ALA A 5 -16.48 8.65 0.81
CA ALA A 5 -16.32 7.19 0.72
C ALA A 5 -16.13 6.68 -0.72
N GLU A 6 -16.72 7.34 -1.70
CA GLU A 6 -16.57 7.04 -3.12
C GLU A 6 -15.13 7.21 -3.64
N MET A 7 -14.30 7.99 -2.94
CA MET A 7 -12.89 8.15 -3.30
C MET A 7 -12.08 6.86 -3.15
N ALA A 8 -12.62 5.86 -2.44
CA ALA A 8 -11.99 4.54 -2.34
C ALA A 8 -11.82 3.85 -3.71
N PHE A 9 -12.65 4.17 -4.68
CA PHE A 9 -12.67 3.59 -6.03
C PHE A 9 -12.35 4.62 -7.11
N ALA A 10 -11.95 5.82 -6.71
CA ALA A 10 -11.59 6.86 -7.66
C ALA A 10 -10.27 6.55 -8.37
N THR A 11 -10.15 7.01 -9.61
CA THR A 11 -8.88 6.90 -10.35
C THR A 11 -7.81 7.80 -9.74
N ILE A 12 -6.52 7.49 -9.96
CA ILE A 12 -5.39 8.35 -9.56
C ILE A 12 -5.57 9.77 -10.12
N VAL A 13 -6.05 9.89 -11.35
CA VAL A 13 -6.32 11.19 -11.98
C VAL A 13 -7.37 11.98 -11.20
N THR A 14 -8.46 11.32 -10.80
CA THR A 14 -9.52 11.94 -9.99
C THR A 14 -8.99 12.36 -8.62
N LEU A 15 -8.31 11.44 -7.91
CA LEU A 15 -7.71 11.75 -6.60
C LEU A 15 -6.74 12.93 -6.69
N GLY A 16 -5.85 12.92 -7.68
CA GLY A 16 -4.88 14.01 -7.90
C GLY A 16 -5.54 15.35 -8.22
N LYS A 17 -6.64 15.35 -8.99
CA LYS A 17 -7.41 16.58 -9.28
C LYS A 17 -8.08 17.15 -8.01
N GLU A 18 -8.74 16.29 -7.22
CA GLU A 18 -9.42 16.71 -6.01
C GLU A 18 -8.45 17.20 -4.93
N LEU A 19 -7.28 16.54 -4.81
CA LEU A 19 -6.20 16.94 -3.91
C LEU A 19 -5.65 18.33 -4.29
N ARG A 20 -5.32 18.56 -5.56
CA ARG A 20 -4.84 19.85 -6.05
C ARG A 20 -5.91 20.94 -5.99
N GLY A 21 -7.17 20.56 -6.10
CA GLY A 21 -8.33 21.44 -5.91
C GLY A 21 -8.62 21.79 -4.45
N GLY A 22 -7.86 21.24 -3.50
CA GLY A 22 -8.00 21.53 -2.06
C GLY A 22 -9.25 20.89 -1.41
N LYS A 23 -9.85 19.88 -2.04
CA LYS A 23 -11.00 19.18 -1.47
C LYS A 23 -10.62 18.35 -0.24
N PHE A 24 -9.41 17.81 -0.25
CA PHE A 24 -8.74 17.14 0.86
C PHE A 24 -7.23 17.26 0.70
N THR A 25 -6.50 17.05 1.79
CA THR A 25 -5.04 17.01 1.81
C THR A 25 -4.52 15.59 1.55
N SER A 26 -3.22 15.45 1.26
CA SER A 26 -2.56 14.15 1.18
C SER A 26 -2.61 13.42 2.52
N VAL A 27 -2.50 14.14 3.64
CA VAL A 27 -2.65 13.58 4.98
C VAL A 27 -4.06 13.01 5.17
N GLU A 28 -5.12 13.77 4.85
CA GLU A 28 -6.51 13.29 4.97
C GLU A 28 -6.77 12.06 4.09
N LEU A 29 -6.27 12.08 2.85
CA LEU A 29 -6.39 10.95 1.93
C LEU A 29 -5.62 9.71 2.44
N THR A 30 -4.45 9.92 3.00
CA THR A 30 -3.63 8.85 3.59
C THR A 30 -4.33 8.23 4.79
N GLU A 31 -4.85 9.00 5.73
CA GLU A 31 -5.60 8.48 6.89
C GLU A 31 -6.86 7.71 6.44
N PHE A 32 -7.56 8.19 5.42
CA PHE A 32 -8.70 7.46 4.85
C PHE A 32 -8.30 6.07 4.36
N PHE A 33 -7.19 5.93 3.62
CA PHE A 33 -6.74 4.63 3.15
C PHE A 33 -6.09 3.77 4.24
N LEU A 34 -5.36 4.36 5.21
CA LEU A 34 -4.82 3.64 6.35
C LEU A 34 -5.95 2.97 7.15
N HIS A 35 -7.03 3.70 7.44
CA HIS A 35 -8.20 3.13 8.10
C HIS A 35 -8.80 1.95 7.31
N ARG A 36 -8.90 2.04 6.00
CA ARG A 36 -9.39 0.95 5.14
C ARG A 36 -8.47 -0.27 5.15
N LEU A 37 -7.15 -0.06 5.14
CA LEU A 37 -6.17 -1.15 5.24
C LEU A 37 -6.24 -1.88 6.57
N GLU A 38 -6.46 -1.14 7.67
CA GLU A 38 -6.56 -1.69 9.03
C GLU A 38 -7.89 -2.39 9.31
N THR A 39 -8.94 -2.06 8.58
CA THR A 39 -10.27 -2.66 8.70
C THR A 39 -10.52 -3.68 7.59
N ILE A 40 -10.92 -3.23 6.42
CA ILE A 40 -11.27 -4.07 5.27
C ILE A 40 -10.06 -4.89 4.81
N GLY A 41 -8.87 -4.29 4.74
CA GLY A 41 -7.65 -4.98 4.32
C GLY A 41 -7.32 -6.20 5.18
N LYS A 42 -7.50 -6.08 6.49
CA LYS A 42 -7.34 -7.21 7.43
C LYS A 42 -8.42 -8.28 7.25
N GLU A 43 -9.66 -7.87 7.03
CA GLU A 43 -10.78 -8.79 6.81
C GLU A 43 -10.55 -9.73 5.62
N TYR A 44 -9.80 -9.24 4.61
CA TYR A 44 -9.46 -10.01 3.41
C TYR A 44 -8.05 -10.61 3.41
N ASN A 45 -7.30 -10.51 4.51
CA ASN A 45 -5.89 -10.90 4.58
C ASN A 45 -5.02 -10.25 3.49
N ALA A 46 -5.38 -9.06 3.04
CA ALA A 46 -4.73 -8.38 1.93
C ALA A 46 -3.46 -7.59 2.35
N VAL A 47 -3.26 -7.40 3.66
CA VAL A 47 -2.20 -6.54 4.20
C VAL A 47 -1.29 -7.33 5.13
N VAL A 48 0.01 -7.30 4.87
CA VAL A 48 1.05 -7.88 5.72
C VAL A 48 1.50 -6.87 6.76
N THR A 49 1.87 -5.67 6.32
CA THR A 49 2.38 -4.61 7.20
C THR A 49 1.80 -3.27 6.78
N VAL A 50 1.19 -2.54 7.71
CA VAL A 50 0.80 -1.14 7.51
C VAL A 50 2.01 -0.26 7.83
N THR A 51 2.36 0.66 6.92
CA THR A 51 3.51 1.57 7.07
C THR A 51 3.05 2.97 7.51
N ALA A 52 2.20 3.03 8.55
CA ALA A 52 1.46 4.22 8.92
C ALA A 52 2.32 5.45 9.22
N ASP A 53 3.42 5.28 9.99
CA ASP A 53 4.27 6.42 10.36
C ASP A 53 5.00 6.99 9.15
N LEU A 54 5.56 6.12 8.29
CA LEU A 54 6.17 6.51 7.02
C LEU A 54 5.16 7.20 6.10
N ALA A 55 3.95 6.65 6.00
CA ALA A 55 2.89 7.23 5.17
C ALA A 55 2.50 8.63 5.63
N ARG A 56 2.33 8.83 6.94
CA ARG A 56 2.03 10.14 7.52
C ARG A 56 3.13 11.16 7.28
N GLU A 57 4.39 10.75 7.42
CA GLU A 57 5.54 11.61 7.13
C GLU A 57 5.57 12.02 5.65
N GLN A 58 5.46 11.06 4.74
CA GLN A 58 5.45 11.32 3.31
C GLN A 58 4.26 12.20 2.88
N ALA A 59 3.07 11.98 3.44
CA ALA A 59 1.89 12.78 3.16
C ALA A 59 2.06 14.26 3.61
N LYS A 60 2.63 14.48 4.80
CA LYS A 60 2.94 15.83 5.29
C LYS A 60 3.93 16.56 4.38
N ILE A 61 4.96 15.84 3.90
CA ILE A 61 5.93 16.40 2.95
C ILE A 61 5.22 16.78 1.64
N ALA A 62 4.35 15.90 1.12
CA ALA A 62 3.60 16.17 -0.10
C ALA A 62 2.68 17.40 0.02
N ASP A 63 1.94 17.51 1.13
CA ASP A 63 1.07 18.66 1.38
C ASP A 63 1.88 19.98 1.46
N LYS A 64 3.03 19.95 2.16
CA LYS A 64 3.91 21.11 2.25
C LYS A 64 4.44 21.52 0.88
N GLU A 65 4.96 20.57 0.10
CA GLU A 65 5.51 20.83 -1.25
C GLU A 65 4.45 21.40 -2.19
N LEU A 66 3.25 20.83 -2.19
CA LEU A 66 2.12 21.33 -3.01
C LEU A 66 1.72 22.75 -2.60
N ALA A 67 1.70 23.07 -1.30
CA ALA A 67 1.41 24.41 -0.80
C ALA A 67 2.49 25.43 -1.21
N GLU A 68 3.74 25.00 -1.35
CA GLU A 68 4.88 25.79 -1.80
C GLU A 68 4.99 25.87 -3.34
N GLY A 69 4.04 25.27 -4.09
CA GLY A 69 4.00 25.26 -5.55
C GLY A 69 4.89 24.19 -6.20
N THR A 70 5.46 23.27 -5.43
CA THR A 70 6.23 22.14 -5.96
C THR A 70 5.31 20.97 -6.23
N ASP A 71 5.11 20.61 -7.49
CA ASP A 71 4.33 19.45 -7.91
C ASP A 71 5.23 18.43 -8.64
N ARG A 72 5.36 17.23 -8.07
CA ARG A 72 6.19 16.15 -8.62
C ARG A 72 5.47 15.33 -9.69
N GLY A 73 4.23 15.69 -10.05
CA GLY A 73 3.43 15.01 -11.07
C GLY A 73 2.28 14.17 -10.53
N PRO A 74 1.68 13.31 -11.36
CA PRO A 74 0.37 12.69 -11.10
C PRO A 74 0.29 11.81 -9.85
N LEU A 75 1.42 11.33 -9.35
CA LEU A 75 1.47 10.48 -8.14
C LEU A 75 1.75 11.27 -6.86
N HIS A 76 2.00 12.59 -6.95
CA HIS A 76 2.34 13.40 -5.79
C HIS A 76 1.20 13.46 -4.78
N GLY A 77 1.47 12.98 -3.55
CA GLY A 77 0.50 12.90 -2.46
C GLY A 77 -0.50 11.73 -2.55
N ILE A 78 -0.31 10.80 -3.52
CA ILE A 78 -1.22 9.69 -3.74
C ILE A 78 -0.77 8.46 -2.95
N PRO A 79 -1.65 7.87 -2.10
CA PRO A 79 -1.37 6.63 -1.37
C PRO A 79 -1.23 5.43 -2.29
N TYR A 80 -0.27 4.54 -1.99
CA TYR A 80 -0.09 3.26 -2.69
C TYR A 80 0.37 2.16 -1.74
N GLY A 81 0.17 0.91 -2.13
CA GLY A 81 0.75 -0.25 -1.47
C GLY A 81 1.69 -1.00 -2.40
N VAL A 82 2.68 -1.69 -1.82
CA VAL A 82 3.59 -2.55 -2.58
C VAL A 82 3.44 -4.00 -2.16
N LYS A 83 3.60 -4.90 -3.11
CA LYS A 83 3.74 -6.33 -2.83
C LYS A 83 4.88 -6.55 -1.84
N ASP A 84 4.69 -7.43 -0.86
CA ASP A 84 5.68 -7.71 0.18
C ASP A 84 6.93 -8.50 -0.32
N LEU A 85 7.15 -8.44 -1.62
CA LEU A 85 8.38 -8.80 -2.32
C LEU A 85 9.37 -7.63 -2.37
N LEU A 86 8.86 -6.38 -2.38
CA LEU A 86 9.66 -5.18 -2.59
C LEU A 86 10.23 -4.69 -1.26
N ASN A 87 11.55 -4.60 -1.18
CA ASN A 87 12.25 -4.11 0.00
C ASN A 87 11.78 -2.72 0.37
N THR A 88 11.50 -2.52 1.65
CA THR A 88 11.18 -1.22 2.24
C THR A 88 12.00 -1.08 3.51
N LYS A 89 13.01 -0.22 3.49
CA LYS A 89 13.92 0.00 4.61
C LYS A 89 13.14 0.39 5.87
N GLY A 90 13.46 -0.26 6.99
CA GLY A 90 12.80 -0.05 8.28
C GLY A 90 11.51 -0.85 8.49
N TYR A 91 11.05 -1.60 7.48
CA TYR A 91 9.89 -2.48 7.57
C TYR A 91 10.23 -3.90 7.13
N PRO A 92 9.62 -4.93 7.73
CA PRO A 92 9.83 -6.30 7.30
C PRO A 92 9.48 -6.50 5.82
N THR A 93 10.30 -7.29 5.13
CA THR A 93 10.04 -7.78 3.78
C THR A 93 10.05 -9.29 3.84
N THR A 94 8.86 -9.90 3.91
CA THR A 94 8.71 -11.30 4.34
C THR A 94 8.69 -12.28 3.18
N TRP A 95 8.54 -11.78 1.94
CA TRP A 95 8.32 -12.62 0.75
C TRP A 95 7.13 -13.59 0.90
N GLY A 96 6.16 -13.28 1.77
CA GLY A 96 5.03 -14.13 2.10
C GLY A 96 5.36 -15.37 2.90
N ALA A 97 6.60 -15.54 3.35
CA ALA A 97 7.10 -16.76 4.00
C ALA A 97 7.30 -16.55 5.51
N ASP A 98 6.83 -17.50 6.32
CA ASP A 98 6.94 -17.44 7.77
C ASP A 98 8.38 -17.39 8.27
N SER A 99 9.29 -18.08 7.59
CA SER A 99 10.74 -18.07 7.89
C SER A 99 11.40 -16.70 7.74
N HIS A 100 10.74 -15.76 7.07
CA HIS A 100 11.23 -14.41 6.79
C HIS A 100 10.35 -13.31 7.42
N ARG A 101 9.48 -13.68 8.34
CA ARG A 101 8.50 -12.77 8.96
C ARG A 101 9.12 -11.51 9.57
N GLU A 102 10.32 -11.61 10.12
CA GLU A 102 11.04 -10.51 10.78
C GLU A 102 12.23 -10.00 9.96
N GLN A 103 12.31 -10.39 8.67
CA GLN A 103 13.42 -10.01 7.82
C GLN A 103 13.44 -8.50 7.55
N LEU A 104 14.46 -7.81 8.05
CA LEU A 104 14.74 -6.43 7.75
C LEU A 104 15.88 -6.33 6.74
N LEU A 105 15.63 -5.66 5.62
CA LEU A 105 16.62 -5.38 4.59
C LEU A 105 17.00 -3.90 4.64
N ASP A 106 18.31 -3.60 4.61
CA ASP A 106 18.83 -2.24 4.80
C ASP A 106 18.82 -1.39 3.52
N ASN A 107 17.87 -1.66 2.63
CA ASN A 107 17.72 -0.91 1.38
C ASN A 107 16.27 -0.90 0.93
N ASP A 108 15.92 0.14 0.17
CA ASP A 108 14.66 0.18 -0.57
C ASP A 108 14.82 -0.45 -1.96
N ALA A 109 13.80 -1.14 -2.42
CA ALA A 109 13.70 -1.56 -3.82
C ALA A 109 13.66 -0.32 -4.75
N MET A 110 14.23 -0.43 -5.93
CA MET A 110 14.27 0.69 -6.90
C MET A 110 12.88 1.24 -7.21
N THR A 111 11.86 0.39 -7.27
CA THR A 111 10.46 0.80 -7.46
C THR A 111 9.98 1.70 -6.31
N VAL A 112 10.29 1.35 -5.06
CA VAL A 112 9.93 2.15 -3.87
C VAL A 112 10.63 3.51 -3.92
N ILE A 113 11.94 3.52 -4.28
CA ILE A 113 12.71 4.76 -4.45
C ILE A 113 12.07 5.67 -5.50
N LYS A 114 11.73 5.12 -6.67
CA LYS A 114 11.14 5.89 -7.78
C LYS A 114 9.76 6.45 -7.44
N LEU A 115 8.92 5.68 -6.77
CA LEU A 115 7.60 6.13 -6.31
C LEU A 115 7.74 7.24 -5.26
N ARG A 116 8.65 7.10 -4.29
CA ARG A 116 8.95 8.16 -3.33
C ARG A 116 9.47 9.44 -4.01
N GLN A 117 10.34 9.31 -5.01
CA GLN A 117 10.83 10.47 -5.81
C GLN A 117 9.67 11.17 -6.55
N ALA A 118 8.67 10.43 -7.00
CA ALA A 118 7.45 10.96 -7.60
C ALA A 118 6.45 11.53 -6.57
N GLY A 119 6.80 11.52 -5.27
CA GLY A 119 5.97 12.04 -4.19
C GLY A 119 4.80 11.13 -3.78
N ALA A 120 4.77 9.88 -4.20
CA ALA A 120 3.75 8.91 -3.78
C ALA A 120 3.95 8.48 -2.33
N VAL A 121 2.86 8.13 -1.65
CA VAL A 121 2.80 7.83 -0.21
C VAL A 121 2.64 6.34 0.01
N LEU A 122 3.67 5.68 0.56
CA LEU A 122 3.64 4.24 0.83
C LEU A 122 2.83 3.93 2.10
N THR A 123 1.69 3.26 1.96
CA THR A 123 0.76 2.95 3.06
C THR A 123 0.85 1.53 3.57
N ALA A 124 1.26 0.56 2.74
CA ALA A 124 1.30 -0.85 3.15
C ALA A 124 2.23 -1.72 2.31
N LYS A 125 2.66 -2.83 2.94
CA LYS A 125 3.18 -4.04 2.29
C LYS A 125 2.00 -5.02 2.14
N LEU A 126 1.71 -5.41 0.89
CA LEU A 126 0.53 -6.20 0.54
C LEU A 126 0.85 -7.68 0.43
N ALA A 127 -0.15 -8.51 0.74
CA ALA A 127 -0.05 -9.96 0.75
C ALA A 127 0.45 -10.54 -0.59
N MET A 128 1.10 -11.68 -0.49
CA MET A 128 1.62 -12.43 -1.62
C MET A 128 1.75 -13.90 -1.29
N VAL A 129 1.74 -14.73 -2.32
CA VAL A 129 2.14 -16.13 -2.20
C VAL A 129 3.61 -16.22 -1.82
N ALA A 130 3.93 -17.13 -0.89
CA ALA A 130 5.30 -17.34 -0.42
C ALA A 130 6.29 -17.49 -1.58
N PHE A 131 7.37 -16.72 -1.54
CA PHE A 131 8.40 -16.64 -2.58
C PHE A 131 7.87 -16.38 -4.01
N ALA A 132 6.73 -15.69 -4.10
CA ALA A 132 6.09 -15.31 -5.37
C ALA A 132 5.74 -16.50 -6.28
N GLY A 133 5.40 -17.63 -5.73
CA GLY A 133 4.92 -18.76 -6.52
C GLY A 133 5.79 -19.99 -6.49
N GLY A 134 6.49 -20.22 -5.41
CA GLY A 134 7.13 -21.49 -5.14
C GLY A 134 6.14 -22.66 -5.24
N LEU A 135 6.45 -23.79 -4.67
CA LEU A 135 5.66 -25.03 -4.73
C LEU A 135 4.19 -24.92 -4.28
N GLY A 136 3.82 -23.79 -3.66
CA GLY A 136 2.48 -23.51 -3.15
C GLY A 136 1.50 -22.84 -4.11
N TYR A 137 1.79 -22.71 -5.38
CA TYR A 137 0.93 -21.98 -6.34
C TYR A 137 -0.49 -22.54 -6.45
N SER A 138 -0.69 -23.78 -6.16
CA SER A 138 -1.99 -24.44 -6.20
C SER A 138 -2.75 -24.41 -4.87
N GLY A 139 -2.16 -23.87 -3.80
CA GLY A 139 -2.75 -23.82 -2.46
C GLY A 139 -2.99 -22.39 -1.99
N PRO A 140 -4.17 -22.08 -1.44
CA PRO A 140 -4.43 -20.77 -0.84
C PRO A 140 -3.60 -20.49 0.41
N ASP A 141 -3.03 -21.52 1.03
CA ASP A 141 -2.29 -21.47 2.30
C ASP A 141 -0.80 -21.19 2.13
N CYS A 142 -0.37 -20.81 0.94
CA CYS A 142 1.05 -20.59 0.66
C CYS A 142 1.62 -19.27 1.23
N SER A 143 0.80 -18.41 1.82
CA SER A 143 1.23 -17.22 2.58
C SER A 143 1.12 -17.46 4.07
N PHE A 144 2.08 -16.98 4.86
CA PHE A 144 2.00 -17.08 6.33
C PHE A 144 0.86 -16.23 6.94
N THR A 145 0.33 -15.29 6.20
CA THR A 145 -0.84 -14.50 6.62
C THR A 145 -2.16 -15.21 6.35
N GLY A 146 -2.12 -16.42 5.77
CA GLY A 146 -3.29 -17.11 5.26
C GLY A 146 -3.69 -16.66 3.86
N PRO A 147 -4.73 -17.27 3.28
CA PRO A 147 -5.20 -16.94 1.95
C PRO A 147 -5.76 -15.51 1.91
N CYS A 148 -5.30 -14.71 0.95
CA CYS A 148 -5.96 -13.45 0.64
C CYS A 148 -7.31 -13.75 -0.01
N LEU A 149 -8.39 -13.23 0.58
CA LEU A 149 -9.74 -13.59 0.19
C LEU A 149 -10.22 -12.80 -1.02
N ASN A 150 -10.99 -13.46 -1.89
CA ASN A 150 -11.61 -12.82 -3.02
C ASN A 150 -12.79 -11.93 -2.55
N PRO A 151 -12.82 -10.63 -2.88
CA PRO A 151 -13.88 -9.73 -2.44
C PRO A 151 -15.27 -10.06 -3.02
N TRP A 152 -15.35 -10.79 -4.13
CA TRP A 152 -16.60 -11.26 -4.71
C TRP A 152 -17.13 -12.53 -4.03
N SER A 153 -16.24 -13.33 -3.42
CA SER A 153 -16.62 -14.56 -2.74
C SER A 153 -15.54 -14.96 -1.72
N LYS A 154 -15.78 -14.70 -0.45
CA LYS A 154 -14.81 -15.00 0.63
C LYS A 154 -14.51 -16.50 0.80
N GLY A 155 -15.29 -17.38 0.18
CA GLY A 155 -14.97 -18.82 0.13
C GLY A 155 -13.86 -19.18 -0.87
N HIS A 156 -13.37 -18.21 -1.62
CA HIS A 156 -12.30 -18.38 -2.60
C HIS A 156 -11.15 -17.42 -2.28
N TRP A 157 -9.94 -17.84 -2.59
CA TRP A 157 -8.78 -16.95 -2.51
C TRP A 157 -8.67 -16.07 -3.78
N ALA A 158 -7.95 -14.95 -3.67
CA ALA A 158 -7.90 -13.95 -4.75
C ALA A 158 -7.01 -14.38 -5.92
N GLY A 159 -6.21 -15.41 -5.77
CA GLY A 159 -5.20 -15.82 -6.75
C GLY A 159 -3.79 -15.42 -6.31
N GLY A 160 -2.81 -15.55 -7.17
CA GLY A 160 -1.41 -15.24 -6.85
C GLY A 160 -0.59 -14.95 -8.12
N SER A 161 0.67 -14.60 -7.92
CA SER A 161 1.48 -14.45 -6.70
C SER A 161 1.30 -13.09 -6.00
N SER A 162 0.66 -12.11 -6.58
CA SER A 162 0.18 -10.89 -5.92
C SER A 162 -1.29 -11.11 -5.59
N THR A 163 -1.59 -11.24 -4.34
CA THR A 163 -2.93 -11.56 -3.86
C THR A 163 -3.60 -10.35 -3.22
#